data_bb87e6581612d4ccac86be5a3c08a195
#
_entry.id   bb87e6581612d4ccac86be5a3c08a195
#
_cell.length_a   1.000
_cell.length_b   1.000
_cell.length_c   1.000
_cell.angle_alpha   90.00
_cell.angle_beta   90.00
_cell.angle_gamma   90.00
#
_symmetry.space_group_name_H-M   'P 1'
#
loop_
_entity.id
_entity.type
_entity.pdbx_description
1 polymer ?
#
loop_
_entity_poly.entity_id
_entity_poly.type
_entity_poly.pdbx_seq_one_letter_code
_entity_poly.pdbx_strand_id
1 'polypeptide(L)'
;WAMIAGIVLIIGAFITVTTTKERGSVPPKEKFTLAKAFKTVKSNDQLLVFMLTALLFNTGWYITNAMGIYFFDNVMGNKSLLSYFAAIGGVGQALGLFLLPVLSKKFTRRKVIQGAMCMTVIGYLGMFLFGPVLLASNAKMFIPFAVFALIGCMGIGCIFVSQTVMLADIVDYGEY
;
A
#
# COMPACT_ATOMS: atom_id res chain seq x y z
N TRP A 1 -23.03 6.47 -7.47
CA TRP A 1 -21.59 6.62 -7.15
C TRP A 1 -20.72 5.70 -8.00
N ALA A 2 -21.04 4.38 -8.11
CA ALA A 2 -20.25 3.42 -8.88
C ALA A 2 -20.11 3.82 -10.36
N MET A 3 -21.19 4.29 -10.99
CA MET A 3 -21.15 4.77 -12.38
C MET A 3 -20.22 5.98 -12.56
N ILE A 4 -20.29 6.96 -11.63
CA ILE A 4 -19.41 8.13 -11.68
C ILE A 4 -17.95 7.73 -11.54
N ALA A 5 -17.63 6.86 -10.57
CA ALA A 5 -16.29 6.34 -10.40
C ALA A 5 -15.80 5.58 -11.64
N GLY A 6 -16.67 4.74 -12.26
CA GLY A 6 -16.33 4.03 -13.48
C GLY A 6 -16.03 4.97 -14.66
N ILE A 7 -16.84 6.01 -14.85
CA ILE A 7 -16.62 7.01 -15.91
C ILE A 7 -15.28 7.76 -15.69
N VAL A 8 -15.00 8.17 -14.45
CA VAL A 8 -13.73 8.85 -14.12
C VAL A 8 -12.53 7.94 -14.40
N LEU A 9 -12.60 6.66 -14.06
CA LEU A 9 -11.55 5.70 -14.34
C LEU A 9 -11.33 5.51 -15.85
N ILE A 10 -12.40 5.36 -16.63
CA ILE A 10 -12.33 5.20 -18.09
C ILE A 10 -11.71 6.44 -18.73
N ILE A 11 -12.16 7.63 -18.34
CA ILE A 11 -11.62 8.89 -18.85
C ILE A 11 -10.13 9.01 -18.49
N GLY A 12 -9.76 8.73 -17.24
CA GLY A 12 -8.37 8.76 -16.79
C GLY A 12 -7.48 7.79 -17.57
N ALA A 13 -7.95 6.55 -17.77
CA ALA A 13 -7.22 5.57 -18.58
C ALA A 13 -7.08 6.03 -20.04
N PHE A 14 -8.13 6.56 -20.64
CA PHE A 14 -8.11 7.06 -22.01
C PHE A 14 -7.13 8.23 -22.18
N ILE A 15 -7.12 9.19 -21.26
CA ILE A 15 -6.16 10.29 -21.24
C ILE A 15 -4.74 9.74 -21.15
N THR A 16 -4.50 8.79 -20.24
CA THR A 16 -3.17 8.20 -20.06
C THR A 16 -2.68 7.54 -21.35
N VAL A 17 -3.50 6.69 -21.98
CA VAL A 17 -3.14 5.99 -23.22
C VAL A 17 -2.87 6.96 -24.38
N THR A 18 -3.66 8.03 -24.50
CA THR A 18 -3.52 8.98 -25.61
C THR A 18 -2.37 9.98 -25.43
N THR A 19 -2.03 10.29 -24.17
CA THR A 19 -1.01 11.32 -23.87
C THR A 19 0.37 10.72 -23.65
N THR A 20 0.45 9.45 -23.22
CA THR A 20 1.72 8.78 -22.96
C THR A 20 2.31 8.27 -24.28
N LYS A 21 3.41 8.89 -24.73
CA LYS A 21 4.21 8.37 -25.83
C LYS A 21 5.29 7.46 -25.25
N GLU A 22 5.30 6.21 -25.68
CA GLU A 22 6.43 5.31 -25.40
C GLU A 22 7.69 5.88 -26.01
N ARG A 23 8.61 6.34 -25.18
CA ARG A 23 9.97 6.71 -25.57
C ARG A 23 10.93 5.54 -25.41
N GLY A 24 10.41 4.34 -25.58
CA GLY A 24 11.10 3.12 -25.25
C GLY A 24 11.88 2.54 -26.44
N SER A 25 12.97 1.91 -26.10
CA SER A 25 13.78 1.04 -26.94
C SER A 25 12.93 -0.01 -27.67
N VAL A 26 13.36 -0.35 -28.86
CA VAL A 26 12.81 -1.48 -29.64
C VAL A 26 12.72 -2.72 -28.75
N PRO A 27 11.53 -3.31 -28.58
CA PRO A 27 11.41 -4.51 -27.77
C PRO A 27 12.31 -5.60 -28.37
N PRO A 28 13.04 -6.35 -27.53
CA PRO A 28 13.87 -7.44 -28.02
C PRO A 28 13.01 -8.42 -28.80
N LYS A 29 13.47 -8.83 -29.99
CA LYS A 29 12.76 -9.76 -30.90
C LYS A 29 12.60 -11.18 -30.31
N GLU A 30 12.90 -11.37 -29.05
CA GLU A 30 12.81 -12.68 -28.41
C GLU A 30 11.38 -13.04 -28.04
N LYS A 31 10.95 -14.22 -28.50
CA LYS A 31 9.62 -14.75 -28.15
C LYS A 31 9.55 -14.99 -26.64
N PHE A 32 8.57 -14.36 -26.01
CA PHE A 32 8.25 -14.62 -24.61
C PHE A 32 7.78 -16.07 -24.45
N THR A 33 8.48 -16.82 -23.62
CA THR A 33 8.11 -18.19 -23.27
C THR A 33 8.00 -18.29 -21.77
N LEU A 34 6.91 -18.91 -21.27
CA LEU A 34 6.69 -19.11 -19.82
C LEU A 34 7.89 -19.77 -19.13
N ALA A 35 8.52 -20.75 -19.81
CA ALA A 35 9.74 -21.41 -19.30
C ALA A 35 10.89 -20.43 -19.10
N LYS A 36 11.06 -19.45 -20.03
CA LYS A 36 12.10 -18.43 -19.92
C LYS A 36 11.79 -17.48 -18.75
N ALA A 37 10.52 -17.06 -18.60
CA ALA A 37 10.09 -16.24 -17.47
C ALA A 37 10.36 -16.94 -16.12
N PHE A 38 10.01 -18.20 -16.01
CA PHE A 38 10.29 -18.99 -14.80
C PHE A 38 11.78 -19.11 -14.51
N LYS A 39 12.59 -19.32 -15.54
CA LYS A 39 14.05 -19.38 -15.41
C LYS A 39 14.63 -18.05 -14.93
N THR A 40 14.17 -16.93 -15.48
CA THR A 40 14.57 -15.57 -15.08
C THR A 40 14.21 -15.29 -13.62
N VAL A 41 12.98 -15.60 -13.22
CA VAL A 41 12.54 -15.46 -11.81
C VAL A 41 13.41 -16.32 -10.89
N LYS A 42 13.69 -17.55 -11.25
CA LYS A 42 14.51 -18.47 -10.42
C LYS A 42 15.98 -18.05 -10.33
N SER A 43 16.50 -17.38 -11.36
CA SER A 43 17.90 -16.91 -11.39
C SER A 43 18.11 -15.57 -10.67
N ASN A 44 17.02 -14.84 -10.37
CA ASN A 44 17.09 -13.54 -9.69
C ASN A 44 16.65 -13.69 -8.22
N ASP A 45 17.62 -13.87 -7.32
CA ASP A 45 17.37 -14.03 -5.89
C ASP A 45 16.63 -12.83 -5.28
N GLN A 46 16.93 -11.63 -5.75
CA GLN A 46 16.29 -10.40 -5.27
C GLN A 46 14.80 -10.38 -5.63
N LEU A 47 14.46 -10.86 -6.83
CA LEU A 47 13.07 -10.95 -7.28
C LEU A 47 12.27 -11.96 -6.43
N LEU A 48 12.86 -13.11 -6.10
CA LEU A 48 12.19 -14.11 -5.25
C LEU A 48 11.89 -13.57 -3.86
N VAL A 49 12.87 -12.91 -3.23
CA VAL A 49 12.68 -12.29 -1.90
C VAL A 49 11.63 -11.20 -1.96
N PHE A 50 11.66 -10.37 -3.00
CA PHE A 50 10.67 -9.32 -3.21
C PHE A 50 9.26 -9.89 -3.39
N MET A 51 9.09 -10.91 -4.22
CA MET A 51 7.79 -11.56 -4.47
C MET A 51 7.21 -12.13 -3.18
N LEU A 52 8.02 -12.83 -2.37
CA LEU A 52 7.59 -13.36 -1.08
C LEU A 52 7.17 -12.23 -0.12
N THR A 53 7.99 -11.20 -0.02
CA THR A 53 7.70 -10.04 0.85
C THR A 53 6.42 -9.33 0.41
N ALA A 54 6.26 -9.08 -0.89
CA ALA A 54 5.07 -8.45 -1.44
C ALA A 54 3.82 -9.31 -1.22
N LEU A 55 3.92 -10.63 -1.40
CA LEU A 55 2.82 -11.56 -1.16
C LEU A 55 2.37 -11.52 0.31
N LEU A 56 3.30 -11.63 1.25
CA LEU A 56 2.98 -11.60 2.68
C LEU A 56 2.37 -10.26 3.10
N PHE A 57 2.96 -9.16 2.66
CA PHE A 57 2.46 -7.82 2.97
C PHE A 57 1.06 -7.59 2.41
N ASN A 58 0.85 -7.87 1.12
CA ASN A 58 -0.45 -7.65 0.48
C ASN A 58 -1.52 -8.59 1.06
N THR A 59 -1.19 -9.84 1.36
CA THR A 59 -2.12 -10.77 2.03
C THR A 59 -2.56 -10.22 3.38
N GLY A 60 -1.62 -9.77 4.22
CA GLY A 60 -1.95 -9.13 5.50
C GLY A 60 -2.82 -7.89 5.34
N TRP A 61 -2.50 -7.04 4.36
CA TRP A 61 -3.28 -5.85 4.05
C TRP A 61 -4.72 -6.18 3.63
N TYR A 62 -4.91 -7.12 2.69
CA TYR A 62 -6.24 -7.50 2.23
C TYR A 62 -7.07 -8.17 3.32
N ILE A 63 -6.48 -9.05 4.12
CA ILE A 63 -7.16 -9.67 5.27
C ILE A 63 -7.62 -8.58 6.25
N THR A 64 -6.75 -7.64 6.60
CA THR A 64 -7.10 -6.55 7.52
C THR A 64 -8.25 -5.70 7.00
N ASN A 65 -8.24 -5.35 5.72
CA ASN A 65 -9.34 -4.59 5.11
C ASN A 65 -10.65 -5.39 5.08
N ALA A 66 -10.60 -6.68 4.74
CA ALA A 66 -11.78 -7.54 4.74
C ALA A 66 -12.37 -7.70 6.15
N MET A 67 -11.53 -7.85 7.17
CA MET A 67 -11.96 -7.96 8.56
C MET A 67 -12.45 -6.63 9.14
N GLY A 68 -12.06 -5.51 8.58
CA GLY A 68 -12.47 -4.17 9.02
C GLY A 68 -13.99 -4.01 9.11
N ILE A 69 -14.72 -4.50 8.11
CA ILE A 69 -16.18 -4.44 8.09
C ILE A 69 -16.79 -5.17 9.31
N TYR A 70 -16.30 -6.38 9.57
CA TYR A 70 -16.76 -7.18 10.71
C TYR A 70 -16.40 -6.55 12.05
N PHE A 71 -15.23 -5.93 12.15
CA PHE A 71 -14.80 -5.23 13.35
C PHE A 71 -15.72 -4.05 13.68
N PHE A 72 -16.01 -3.19 12.70
CA PHE A 72 -16.88 -2.04 12.94
C PHE A 72 -18.35 -2.41 13.13
N ASP A 73 -18.82 -3.50 12.52
CA ASP A 73 -20.20 -3.97 12.68
C ASP A 73 -20.41 -4.71 14.00
N ASN A 74 -19.60 -5.74 14.27
CA ASN A 74 -19.84 -6.65 15.40
C ASN A 74 -19.13 -6.23 16.69
N VAL A 75 -17.95 -5.59 16.60
CA VAL A 75 -17.16 -5.21 17.76
C VAL A 75 -17.50 -3.78 18.19
N MET A 76 -17.56 -2.85 17.25
CA MET A 76 -17.86 -1.44 17.52
C MET A 76 -19.37 -1.14 17.54
N GLY A 77 -20.21 -2.03 16.99
CA GLY A 77 -21.66 -1.84 16.92
C GLY A 77 -22.11 -0.63 16.07
N ASN A 78 -21.21 -0.05 15.28
CA ASN A 78 -21.49 1.15 14.48
C ASN A 78 -20.79 1.11 13.11
N LYS A 79 -21.55 0.73 12.08
CA LYS A 79 -21.07 0.68 10.68
C LYS A 79 -20.62 2.02 10.13
N SER A 80 -21.17 3.13 10.62
CA SER A 80 -20.79 4.47 10.13
C SER A 80 -19.33 4.81 10.41
N LEU A 81 -18.75 4.26 11.47
CA LEU A 81 -17.34 4.45 11.82
C LEU A 81 -16.38 3.90 10.75
N LEU A 82 -16.81 2.90 9.99
CA LEU A 82 -16.04 2.36 8.86
C LEU A 82 -15.77 3.44 7.80
N SER A 83 -16.77 4.27 7.50
CA SER A 83 -16.60 5.35 6.51
C SER A 83 -15.61 6.41 6.98
N TYR A 84 -15.66 6.78 8.26
CA TYR A 84 -14.67 7.69 8.84
C TYR A 84 -13.28 7.08 8.87
N PHE A 85 -13.16 5.81 9.22
CA PHE A 85 -11.90 5.08 9.19
C PHE A 85 -11.31 5.02 7.77
N ALA A 86 -12.13 4.71 6.77
CA ALA A 86 -11.71 4.68 5.37
C ALA A 86 -11.24 6.06 4.88
N ALA A 87 -11.93 7.14 5.27
CA ALA A 87 -11.52 8.50 4.94
C ALA A 87 -10.18 8.86 5.58
N ILE A 88 -10.00 8.58 6.88
CA ILE A 88 -8.74 8.80 7.61
C ILE A 88 -7.62 7.96 6.99
N GLY A 89 -7.91 6.71 6.66
CA GLY A 89 -6.97 5.81 6.00
C GLY A 89 -6.52 6.33 4.64
N GLY A 90 -7.46 6.82 3.83
CA GLY A 90 -7.15 7.45 2.53
C GLY A 90 -6.26 8.69 2.66
N VAL A 91 -6.57 9.57 3.61
CA VAL A 91 -5.73 10.75 3.92
C VAL A 91 -4.35 10.30 4.40
N GLY A 92 -4.28 9.32 5.31
CA GLY A 92 -3.01 8.77 5.80
C GLY A 92 -2.15 8.21 4.67
N GLN A 93 -2.71 7.39 3.78
CA GLN A 93 -2.00 6.86 2.63
C GLN A 93 -1.50 7.98 1.69
N ALA A 94 -2.33 8.97 1.39
CA ALA A 94 -1.94 10.12 0.57
C ALA A 94 -0.77 10.89 1.21
N LEU A 95 -0.83 11.16 2.51
CA LEU A 95 0.29 11.77 3.24
C LEU A 95 1.56 10.92 3.18
N GLY A 96 1.46 9.60 3.27
CA GLY A 96 2.57 8.67 3.09
C GLY A 96 3.22 8.77 1.71
N LEU A 97 2.41 8.90 0.65
CA LEU A 97 2.89 9.13 -0.72
C LEU A 97 3.74 10.40 -0.84
N PHE A 98 3.28 11.51 -0.25
CA PHE A 98 4.01 12.78 -0.26
C PHE A 98 5.24 12.77 0.66
N LEU A 99 5.20 12.01 1.73
CA LEU A 99 6.30 11.92 2.69
C LEU A 99 7.49 11.13 2.12
N LEU A 100 7.25 10.12 1.30
CA LEU A 100 8.28 9.25 0.74
C LEU A 100 9.39 10.01 -0.01
N PRO A 101 9.12 10.93 -0.97
CA PRO A 101 10.16 11.66 -1.67
C PRO A 101 11.00 12.53 -0.75
N VAL A 102 10.38 13.08 0.31
CA VAL A 102 11.08 13.89 1.31
C VAL A 102 12.04 13.03 2.15
N LEU A 103 11.57 11.88 2.60
CA LEU A 103 12.39 10.93 3.36
C LEU A 103 13.52 10.32 2.53
N SER A 104 13.26 10.01 1.27
CA SER A 104 14.24 9.42 0.35
C SER A 104 15.40 10.36 0.01
N LYS A 105 15.22 11.68 0.18
CA LYS A 105 16.32 12.66 0.04
C LYS A 105 17.27 12.65 1.24
N LYS A 106 16.81 12.28 2.43
CA LYS A 106 17.58 12.35 3.68
C LYS A 106 18.07 10.99 4.15
N PHE A 107 17.36 9.92 3.82
CA PHE A 107 17.62 8.58 4.34
C PHE A 107 17.81 7.59 3.21
N THR A 108 18.61 6.56 3.47
CA THR A 108 18.77 5.41 2.57
C THR A 108 17.43 4.69 2.43
N ARG A 109 17.11 4.17 1.24
CA ARG A 109 15.86 3.42 0.95
C ARG A 109 15.54 2.37 2.02
N ARG A 110 16.54 1.61 2.47
CA ARG A 110 16.39 0.62 3.55
C ARG A 110 15.83 1.23 4.84
N LYS A 111 16.36 2.39 5.26
CA LYS A 111 15.90 3.08 6.48
C LYS A 111 14.48 3.63 6.32
N VAL A 112 14.12 4.11 5.12
CA VAL A 112 12.77 4.61 4.82
C VAL A 112 11.75 3.48 4.94
N ILE A 113 12.03 2.31 4.35
CA ILE A 113 11.14 1.15 4.41
C ILE A 113 11.02 0.63 5.85
N GLN A 114 12.13 0.53 6.59
CA GLN A 114 12.10 0.14 8.00
C GLN A 114 11.27 1.11 8.84
N GLY A 115 11.45 2.42 8.63
CA GLY A 115 10.65 3.45 9.30
C GLY A 115 9.16 3.34 8.96
N ALA A 116 8.81 3.12 7.70
CA ALA A 116 7.44 2.92 7.27
C ALA A 116 6.81 1.66 7.90
N MET A 117 7.56 0.55 7.97
CA MET A 117 7.12 -0.65 8.67
C MET A 117 6.89 -0.39 10.17
N CYS A 118 7.82 0.29 10.83
CA CYS A 118 7.65 0.67 12.24
C CYS A 118 6.41 1.54 12.45
N MET A 119 6.16 2.52 11.59
CA MET A 119 4.95 3.35 11.64
C MET A 119 3.69 2.50 11.49
N THR A 120 3.68 1.56 10.56
CA THR A 120 2.56 0.64 10.35
C THR A 120 2.30 -0.21 11.59
N VAL A 121 3.34 -0.82 12.16
CA VAL A 121 3.23 -1.66 13.36
C VAL A 121 2.74 -0.82 14.56
N ILE A 122 3.30 0.36 14.79
CA ILE A 122 2.85 1.27 15.86
C ILE A 122 1.39 1.66 15.66
N GLY A 123 0.98 1.97 14.44
CA GLY A 123 -0.40 2.29 14.11
C GLY A 123 -1.35 1.15 14.44
N TYR A 124 -1.05 -0.07 14.01
CA TYR A 124 -1.89 -1.24 14.30
C TYR A 124 -1.91 -1.62 15.78
N LEU A 125 -0.76 -1.57 16.47
CA LEU A 125 -0.70 -1.80 17.91
C LEU A 125 -1.53 -0.76 18.67
N GLY A 126 -1.42 0.52 18.29
CA GLY A 126 -2.22 1.57 18.88
C GLY A 126 -3.73 1.35 18.68
N MET A 127 -4.14 1.00 17.46
CA MET A 127 -5.54 0.66 17.19
C MET A 127 -6.02 -0.55 18.00
N PHE A 128 -5.18 -1.57 18.17
CA PHE A 128 -5.50 -2.75 18.96
C PHE A 128 -5.70 -2.39 20.46
N LEU A 129 -4.83 -1.56 21.02
CA LEU A 129 -4.89 -1.16 22.41
C LEU A 129 -6.08 -0.23 22.70
N PHE A 130 -6.38 0.69 21.81
CA PHE A 130 -7.45 1.68 22.00
C PHE A 130 -8.81 1.22 21.45
N GLY A 131 -8.86 0.22 20.59
CA GLY A 131 -10.11 -0.35 20.07
C GLY A 131 -11.08 -0.83 21.17
N PRO A 132 -10.64 -1.70 22.10
CA PRO A 132 -11.48 -2.17 23.21
C PRO A 132 -11.91 -1.05 24.16
N VAL A 133 -11.07 -0.05 24.39
CA VAL A 133 -11.39 1.11 25.24
C VAL A 133 -12.47 1.98 24.61
N LEU A 134 -12.52 2.02 23.28
CA LEU A 134 -13.57 2.72 22.54
C LEU A 134 -14.95 2.10 22.76
N LEU A 135 -15.00 0.77 22.96
CA LEU A 135 -16.23 0.04 23.28
C LEU A 135 -16.79 0.38 24.66
N ALA A 136 -15.89 0.68 25.60
CA ALA A 136 -16.26 0.94 26.98
C ALA A 136 -16.58 2.40 27.28
N SER A 137 -16.30 3.33 26.37
CA SER A 137 -16.31 4.77 26.65
C SER A 137 -16.73 5.60 25.44
N ASN A 138 -17.43 6.70 25.71
CA ASN A 138 -18.00 7.69 24.80
C ASN A 138 -17.14 8.06 23.56
N ALA A 139 -17.79 8.63 22.54
CA ALA A 139 -17.25 9.09 21.24
C ALA A 139 -15.90 9.85 21.26
N LYS A 140 -15.47 10.39 22.40
CA LYS A 140 -14.18 11.06 22.58
C LYS A 140 -12.97 10.14 22.39
N MET A 141 -13.12 8.83 22.59
CA MET A 141 -12.04 7.84 22.42
C MET A 141 -11.77 7.47 20.94
N PHE A 142 -12.64 7.91 20.03
CA PHE A 142 -12.38 7.75 18.59
C PHE A 142 -11.14 8.53 18.13
N ILE A 143 -10.79 9.63 18.80
CA ILE A 143 -9.65 10.48 18.42
C ILE A 143 -8.30 9.73 18.52
N PRO A 144 -7.93 9.09 19.64
CA PRO A 144 -6.70 8.29 19.71
C PRO A 144 -6.67 7.17 18.68
N PHE A 145 -7.78 6.46 18.49
CA PHE A 145 -7.89 5.42 17.47
C PHE A 145 -7.64 5.97 16.07
N ALA A 146 -8.24 7.12 15.73
CA ALA A 146 -8.07 7.80 14.45
C ALA A 146 -6.62 8.26 14.22
N VAL A 147 -5.94 8.76 15.24
CA VAL A 147 -4.53 9.16 15.16
C VAL A 147 -3.64 7.95 14.85
N PHE A 148 -3.83 6.83 15.54
CA PHE A 148 -3.06 5.61 15.27
C PHE A 148 -3.40 5.02 13.90
N ALA A 149 -4.67 5.08 13.46
CA ALA A 149 -5.07 4.69 12.13
C ALA A 149 -4.37 5.54 11.05
N LEU A 150 -4.31 6.85 11.24
CA LEU A 150 -3.62 7.76 10.34
C LEU A 150 -2.13 7.43 10.24
N ILE A 151 -1.44 7.24 11.38
CA ILE A 151 -0.01 6.88 11.41
C ILE A 151 0.24 5.56 10.70
N GLY A 152 -0.57 4.53 10.99
CA GLY A 152 -0.45 3.22 10.35
C GLY A 152 -0.66 3.29 8.85
N CYS A 153 -1.69 4.01 8.39
CA CYS A 153 -1.99 4.18 6.97
C CYS A 153 -0.95 5.03 6.23
N MET A 154 -0.31 6.00 6.90
CA MET A 154 0.85 6.71 6.33
C MET A 154 2.01 5.74 6.06
N GLY A 155 2.32 4.85 7.00
CA GLY A 155 3.33 3.80 6.81
C GLY A 155 3.00 2.92 5.62
N ILE A 156 1.75 2.48 5.49
CA ILE A 156 1.27 1.66 4.36
C ILE A 156 1.43 2.40 3.04
N GLY A 157 1.06 3.67 2.96
CA GLY A 157 1.25 4.50 1.76
C GLY A 157 2.72 4.56 1.33
N CYS A 158 3.64 4.76 2.27
CA CYS A 158 5.09 4.70 2.00
C CYS A 158 5.54 3.33 1.48
N ILE A 159 5.01 2.23 2.05
CA ILE A 159 5.37 0.86 1.63
C ILE A 159 4.90 0.59 0.20
N PHE A 160 3.68 0.95 -0.18
CA PHE A 160 3.16 0.72 -1.54
C PHE A 160 4.04 1.37 -2.61
N VAL A 161 4.42 2.64 -2.42
CA VAL A 161 5.31 3.31 -3.39
C VAL A 161 6.71 2.72 -3.36
N SER A 162 7.22 2.38 -2.17
CA SER A 162 8.53 1.74 -2.05
C SER A 162 8.58 0.40 -2.79
N GLN A 163 7.51 -0.41 -2.75
CA GLN A 163 7.41 -1.67 -3.50
C GLN A 163 7.52 -1.44 -5.02
N THR A 164 6.83 -0.41 -5.53
CA THR A 164 6.90 -0.09 -6.97
C THR A 164 8.30 0.31 -7.41
N VAL A 165 8.98 1.15 -6.61
CA VAL A 165 10.36 1.57 -6.89
C VAL A 165 11.34 0.40 -6.78
N MET A 166 11.19 -0.46 -5.77
CA MET A 166 12.03 -1.65 -5.60
C MET A 166 11.87 -2.63 -6.75
N LEU A 167 10.66 -2.79 -7.29
CA LEU A 167 10.43 -3.66 -8.43
C LEU A 167 11.21 -3.18 -9.67
N ALA A 168 11.23 -1.87 -9.92
CA ALA A 168 12.02 -1.30 -11.02
C ALA A 168 13.52 -1.57 -10.84
N ASP A 169 14.06 -1.33 -9.64
CA ASP A 169 15.48 -1.60 -9.34
C ASP A 169 15.85 -3.08 -9.50
N ILE A 170 14.93 -4.01 -9.16
CA ILE A 170 15.15 -5.46 -9.28
C ILE A 170 15.14 -5.91 -10.74
N VAL A 171 14.32 -5.29 -11.58
CA VAL A 171 14.31 -5.55 -13.03
C VAL A 171 15.64 -5.13 -13.62
N ASP A 172 16.12 -3.92 -13.31
CA ASP A 172 17.41 -3.43 -13.76
C ASP A 172 18.58 -4.34 -13.31
N TYR A 173 18.52 -4.86 -12.07
CA TYR A 173 19.49 -5.83 -11.56
C TYR A 173 19.47 -7.16 -12.33
N GLY A 174 18.33 -7.58 -12.82
CA GLY A 174 18.18 -8.83 -13.58
C GLY A 174 18.69 -8.74 -15.03
N GLU A 175 18.96 -7.55 -15.53
CA GLU A 175 19.53 -7.32 -16.88
C GLU A 175 21.07 -7.41 -16.89
N TYR A 176 21.75 -7.35 -15.73
CA TYR A 176 23.19 -7.53 -15.57
C TYR A 176 23.54 -9.00 -15.29
#